data_2531c653b984fbb6b9fae14d28780915
#
_entry.id   2531c653b984fbb6b9fae14d28780915
#
_cell.length_a   1.000
_cell.length_b   1.000
_cell.length_c   1.000
_cell.angle_alpha   90.00
_cell.angle_beta   90.00
_cell.angle_gamma   90.00
#
_symmetry.space_group_name_H-M   'P 1'
#
loop_
_entity.id
_entity.type
_entity.pdbx_description
1 polymer ?
#
loop_
_entity_poly.entity_id
_entity_poly.type
_entity_poly.pdbx_seq_one_letter_code
_entity_poly.pdbx_strand_id
1 'polypeptide(L)'
;MAVLSVDLALRRWADLGIVAMERGRTPTAPIVCEIIAWDDPGPISGPVSSPVQAEILAGRLNHLCGVRNIRVLMLDGPQAWKSGRNGLEHARLSERQLNTAAKTGLPGIVKPATYRAFAEFCVDVYDALCRRGWKRLAAHDRPQGAQERILVESYPHAAWKALGIKCLPSKRRCGVCDLAETFAALKAAMPLKVNRPPNHDQLQAIVGGLAGLALEAGDPVGARLVGSTPRREDGHWREGFIVLPELPWQHLMVVGDGRKAEVRRAPSGRVFLQG
;
A
#
# COMPACT_ATOMS: atom_id res chain seq x y z
N MET A 1 8.08 -0.38 -16.06
CA MET A 1 7.73 -1.03 -14.79
C MET A 1 6.48 -0.35 -14.27
N ALA A 2 5.38 -1.11 -14.13
CA ALA A 2 4.08 -0.53 -13.83
C ALA A 2 3.44 -1.21 -12.60
N VAL A 3 2.79 -0.41 -11.77
CA VAL A 3 2.09 -0.81 -10.54
C VAL A 3 0.68 -0.23 -10.58
N LEU A 4 -0.31 -0.97 -10.12
CA LEU A 4 -1.61 -0.41 -9.79
C LEU A 4 -1.72 -0.24 -8.29
N SER A 5 -2.11 0.94 -7.83
CA SER A 5 -2.35 1.23 -6.43
C SER A 5 -3.79 1.67 -6.22
N VAL A 6 -4.41 1.13 -5.19
CA VAL A 6 -5.82 1.34 -4.88
C VAL A 6 -6.01 1.68 -3.41
N ASP A 7 -6.57 2.84 -3.15
CA ASP A 7 -7.17 3.19 -1.86
C ASP A 7 -8.59 2.62 -1.85
N LEU A 8 -8.79 1.57 -1.05
CA LEU A 8 -10.04 0.81 -1.04
C LEU A 8 -11.16 1.61 -0.34
N ALA A 9 -12.34 1.59 -0.92
CA ALA A 9 -13.52 2.23 -0.38
C ALA A 9 -14.64 1.22 -0.14
N LEU A 10 -15.30 1.36 1.01
CA LEU A 10 -16.35 0.44 1.44
C LEU A 10 -17.75 0.87 1.00
N ARG A 11 -18.02 2.16 0.88
CA ARG A 11 -19.40 2.64 0.76
C ARG A 11 -19.81 3.06 -0.64
N ARG A 12 -18.90 3.56 -1.43
CA ARG A 12 -19.17 4.07 -2.78
C ARG A 12 -17.96 3.81 -3.67
N TRP A 13 -18.23 3.34 -4.87
CA TRP A 13 -17.18 3.16 -5.87
C TRP A 13 -16.47 4.48 -6.22
N ALA A 14 -17.19 5.60 -6.15
CA ALA A 14 -16.63 6.93 -6.36
C ALA A 14 -15.58 7.35 -5.31
N ASP A 15 -15.53 6.65 -4.17
CA ASP A 15 -14.51 6.87 -3.13
C ASP A 15 -13.24 6.03 -3.34
N LEU A 16 -13.17 5.21 -4.39
CA LEU A 16 -11.95 4.49 -4.75
C LEU A 16 -10.89 5.45 -5.31
N GLY A 17 -9.72 5.43 -4.73
CA GLY A 17 -8.54 6.04 -5.34
C GLY A 17 -7.81 5.00 -6.18
N ILE A 18 -7.78 5.13 -7.52
CA ILE A 18 -7.10 4.17 -8.38
C ILE A 18 -6.05 4.91 -9.21
N VAL A 19 -4.81 4.46 -9.11
CA VAL A 19 -3.68 5.08 -9.80
C VAL A 19 -2.79 4.01 -10.40
N ALA A 20 -2.58 4.08 -11.71
CA ALA A 20 -1.50 3.35 -12.37
C ALA A 20 -0.22 4.18 -12.27
N MET A 21 0.87 3.56 -11.86
CA MET A 21 2.13 4.23 -11.62
C MET A 21 3.23 3.55 -12.43
N GLU A 22 4.04 4.34 -13.11
CA GLU A 22 5.18 3.85 -13.87
C GLU A 22 6.43 4.65 -13.54
N ARG A 23 7.57 3.97 -13.47
CA ARG A 23 8.87 4.60 -13.34
C ARG A 23 9.71 4.28 -14.57
N GLY A 24 10.35 5.29 -15.13
CA GLY A 24 11.34 5.11 -16.17
C GLY A 24 12.55 4.28 -15.70
N ARG A 25 13.39 3.83 -16.64
CA ARG A 25 14.50 2.92 -16.36
C ARG A 25 15.64 3.57 -15.57
N THR A 26 15.74 4.89 -15.56
CA THR A 26 16.79 5.61 -14.82
C THR A 26 16.32 5.97 -13.40
N PRO A 27 17.21 5.99 -12.39
CA PRO A 27 16.84 6.38 -11.02
C PRO A 27 16.27 7.79 -10.91
N THR A 28 16.65 8.68 -11.81
CA THR A 28 16.20 10.10 -11.87
C THR A 28 14.95 10.31 -12.71
N ALA A 29 14.47 9.26 -13.41
CA ALA A 29 13.26 9.37 -14.21
C ALA A 29 12.05 9.68 -13.32
N PRO A 30 11.15 10.57 -13.79
CA PRO A 30 9.95 10.88 -13.04
C PRO A 30 9.05 9.65 -12.93
N ILE A 31 8.37 9.53 -11.79
CA ILE A 31 7.28 8.59 -11.61
C ILE A 31 6.06 9.22 -12.29
N VAL A 32 5.53 8.52 -13.29
CA VAL A 32 4.31 8.91 -13.99
C VAL A 32 3.13 8.25 -13.30
N CYS A 33 2.18 9.04 -12.83
CA CYS A 33 0.97 8.60 -12.17
C CYS A 33 -0.24 8.94 -13.05
N GLU A 34 -0.94 7.94 -13.49
CA GLU A 34 -2.22 8.07 -14.19
C GLU A 34 -3.36 7.77 -13.22
N ILE A 35 -4.09 8.80 -12.83
CA ILE A 35 -5.31 8.65 -12.06
C ILE A 35 -6.38 8.07 -12.99
N ILE A 36 -6.87 6.89 -12.65
CA ILE A 36 -7.88 6.18 -13.43
C ILE A 36 -9.25 6.59 -12.93
N ALA A 37 -10.10 7.03 -13.87
CA ALA A 37 -11.52 7.20 -13.59
C ALA A 37 -12.15 5.81 -13.41
N TRP A 38 -12.91 5.66 -12.35
CA TRP A 38 -13.73 4.48 -12.16
C TRP A 38 -15.11 4.82 -12.66
N ASP A 39 -15.45 4.31 -13.83
CA ASP A 39 -16.80 4.45 -14.36
C ASP A 39 -17.74 3.63 -13.47
N ASP A 40 -18.59 4.33 -12.75
CA ASP A 40 -19.52 3.73 -11.81
C ASP A 40 -20.56 2.90 -12.59
N PRO A 41 -20.60 1.58 -12.42
CA PRO A 41 -21.60 0.76 -13.11
C PRO A 41 -23.00 0.85 -12.52
N GLY A 42 -23.23 1.83 -11.71
CA GLY A 42 -24.47 2.02 -10.98
C GLY A 42 -24.32 1.89 -9.45
N PRO A 43 -25.38 2.17 -8.70
CA PRO A 43 -25.32 2.11 -7.25
C PRO A 43 -25.00 0.69 -6.80
N ILE A 44 -24.11 0.58 -5.82
CA ILE A 44 -23.93 -0.67 -5.09
C ILE A 44 -25.23 -0.91 -4.32
N SER A 45 -26.12 -1.69 -4.90
CA SER A 45 -27.35 -2.09 -4.22
C SER A 45 -27.04 -3.29 -3.33
N GLY A 46 -27.08 -3.09 -2.02
CA GLY A 46 -26.89 -4.16 -1.05
C GLY A 46 -25.87 -3.84 0.04
N PRO A 47 -25.68 -4.74 1.02
CA PRO A 47 -24.70 -4.54 2.08
C PRO A 47 -23.29 -4.49 1.46
N VAL A 48 -22.57 -3.43 1.77
CA VAL A 48 -21.30 -3.06 1.17
C VAL A 48 -20.21 -4.10 1.42
N SER A 49 -20.34 -4.92 2.45
CA SER A 49 -19.43 -6.02 2.81
C SER A 49 -19.78 -7.36 2.14
N SER A 50 -20.61 -7.34 1.10
CA SER A 50 -20.99 -8.60 0.44
C SER A 50 -19.81 -9.18 -0.35
N PRO A 51 -19.55 -10.49 -0.25
CA PRO A 51 -18.55 -11.19 -1.06
C PRO A 51 -18.74 -10.96 -2.57
N VAL A 52 -19.97 -10.71 -3.01
CA VAL A 52 -20.29 -10.39 -4.42
C VAL A 52 -19.64 -9.08 -4.87
N GLN A 53 -19.62 -8.06 -4.00
CA GLN A 53 -18.97 -6.79 -4.34
C GLN A 53 -17.46 -6.91 -4.39
N ALA A 54 -16.87 -7.70 -3.49
CA ALA A 54 -15.45 -8.03 -3.53
C ALA A 54 -15.06 -8.76 -4.83
N GLU A 55 -15.91 -9.70 -5.29
CA GLU A 55 -15.72 -10.40 -6.56
C GLU A 55 -15.80 -9.45 -7.77
N ILE A 56 -16.76 -8.52 -7.78
CA ILE A 56 -16.90 -7.52 -8.85
C ILE A 56 -15.66 -6.62 -8.89
N LEU A 57 -15.23 -6.07 -7.76
CA LEU A 57 -14.04 -5.23 -7.67
C LEU A 57 -12.79 -6.00 -8.10
N ALA A 58 -12.57 -7.20 -7.57
CA ALA A 58 -11.44 -8.03 -7.93
C ALA A 58 -11.40 -8.38 -9.42
N GLY A 59 -12.55 -8.69 -10.02
CA GLY A 59 -12.67 -8.95 -11.46
C GLY A 59 -12.22 -7.76 -12.29
N ARG A 60 -12.66 -6.55 -11.94
CA ARG A 60 -12.30 -5.31 -12.66
C ARG A 60 -10.82 -4.94 -12.45
N LEU A 61 -10.30 -5.03 -11.23
CA LEU A 61 -8.89 -4.78 -10.95
C LEU A 61 -8.00 -5.78 -11.71
N ASN A 62 -8.39 -7.05 -11.74
CA ASN A 62 -7.68 -8.08 -12.51
C ASN A 62 -7.69 -7.77 -14.00
N HIS A 63 -8.83 -7.36 -14.57
CA HIS A 63 -8.93 -6.96 -15.96
C HIS A 63 -8.04 -5.75 -16.27
N LEU A 64 -8.13 -4.69 -15.46
CA LEU A 64 -7.33 -3.48 -15.59
C LEU A 64 -5.82 -3.77 -15.57
N CYS A 65 -5.39 -4.63 -14.65
CA CYS A 65 -4.00 -5.07 -14.57
C CYS A 65 -3.59 -5.89 -15.79
N GLY A 66 -4.49 -6.74 -16.31
CA GLY A 66 -4.24 -7.53 -17.51
C GLY A 66 -4.02 -6.67 -18.75
N VAL A 67 -4.93 -5.71 -19.01
CA VAL A 67 -4.84 -4.78 -20.15
C VAL A 67 -3.56 -3.93 -20.10
N ARG A 68 -3.10 -3.58 -18.89
CA ARG A 68 -1.91 -2.74 -18.68
C ARG A 68 -0.63 -3.52 -18.42
N ASN A 69 -0.68 -4.85 -18.45
CA ASN A 69 0.45 -5.74 -18.12
C ASN A 69 1.08 -5.42 -16.74
N ILE A 70 0.24 -5.15 -15.76
CA ILE A 70 0.64 -4.83 -14.38
C ILE A 70 0.73 -6.13 -13.57
N ARG A 71 1.85 -6.30 -12.85
CA ARG A 71 2.12 -7.49 -12.03
C ARG A 71 2.11 -7.21 -10.53
N VAL A 72 2.21 -5.96 -10.11
CA VAL A 72 2.16 -5.55 -8.70
C VAL A 72 0.90 -4.74 -8.45
N LEU A 73 0.04 -5.25 -7.57
CA LEU A 73 -1.19 -4.58 -7.14
C LEU A 73 -1.10 -4.24 -5.66
N MET A 74 -1.07 -2.95 -5.36
CA MET A 74 -1.03 -2.39 -4.02
C MET A 74 -2.45 -2.04 -3.58
N LEU A 75 -2.89 -2.54 -2.41
CA LEU A 75 -4.22 -2.27 -1.88
C LEU A 75 -4.14 -1.70 -0.47
N ASP A 76 -4.80 -0.58 -0.20
CA ASP A 76 -4.96 -0.07 1.17
C ASP A 76 -6.08 -0.83 1.89
N GLY A 77 -5.69 -1.66 2.83
CA GLY A 77 -6.59 -2.45 3.66
C GLY A 77 -6.03 -3.82 4.01
N PRO A 78 -6.52 -4.43 5.09
CA PRO A 78 -5.96 -5.66 5.62
C PRO A 78 -6.14 -6.83 4.64
N GLN A 79 -5.02 -7.50 4.34
CA GLN A 79 -5.01 -8.65 3.45
C GLN A 79 -5.43 -9.96 4.12
N ALA A 80 -5.43 -10.00 5.47
CA ALA A 80 -5.62 -11.23 6.23
C ALA A 80 -5.98 -10.93 7.68
N TRP A 81 -6.32 -11.98 8.43
CA TRP A 81 -6.59 -11.96 9.86
C TRP A 81 -5.32 -12.20 10.69
N LYS A 82 -5.35 -11.90 11.99
CA LYS A 82 -4.23 -12.26 12.87
C LYS A 82 -4.06 -13.77 12.98
N SER A 83 -2.82 -14.22 13.16
CA SER A 83 -2.54 -15.61 13.52
C SER A 83 -2.94 -15.89 14.98
N GLY A 84 -3.52 -17.08 15.23
CA GLY A 84 -3.73 -17.57 16.58
C GLY A 84 -2.42 -17.74 17.38
N ARG A 85 -1.28 -17.84 16.68
CA ARG A 85 0.04 -18.16 17.24
C ARG A 85 0.99 -16.96 17.36
N ASN A 86 0.55 -15.73 17.01
CA ASN A 86 1.45 -14.57 17.01
C ASN A 86 1.69 -13.93 18.38
N GLY A 87 1.07 -14.46 19.45
CA GLY A 87 1.22 -13.96 20.81
C GLY A 87 0.48 -12.65 21.11
N LEU A 88 -0.17 -12.05 20.11
CA LEU A 88 -0.93 -10.81 20.29
C LEU A 88 -2.41 -11.10 20.50
N GLU A 89 -3.08 -10.27 21.29
CA GLU A 89 -4.50 -10.47 21.59
C GLU A 89 -5.39 -10.13 20.38
N HIS A 90 -5.18 -8.98 19.73
CA HIS A 90 -6.12 -8.43 18.76
C HIS A 90 -5.49 -7.82 17.51
N ALA A 91 -4.25 -8.16 17.16
CA ALA A 91 -3.57 -7.52 16.04
C ALA A 91 -2.71 -8.50 15.26
N ARG A 92 -2.53 -8.26 13.97
CA ARG A 92 -1.44 -8.84 13.19
C ARG A 92 -0.11 -8.19 13.60
N LEU A 93 1.01 -8.88 13.33
CA LEU A 93 2.35 -8.34 13.63
C LEU A 93 2.60 -7.00 12.94
N SER A 94 2.22 -6.88 11.65
CA SER A 94 2.34 -5.63 10.88
C SER A 94 1.57 -4.48 11.52
N GLU A 95 0.35 -4.73 11.96
CA GLU A 95 -0.51 -3.72 12.62
C GLU A 95 0.03 -3.28 13.97
N ARG A 96 0.62 -4.19 14.73
CA ARG A 96 1.27 -3.89 16.02
C ARG A 96 2.51 -3.02 15.82
N GLN A 97 3.35 -3.41 14.86
CA GLN A 97 4.60 -2.69 14.55
C GLN A 97 4.35 -1.28 14.03
N LEU A 98 3.31 -1.08 13.23
CA LEU A 98 2.95 0.22 12.64
C LEU A 98 1.95 1.02 13.47
N ASN A 99 1.44 0.43 14.53
CA ASN A 99 0.38 1.02 15.36
C ASN A 99 -0.81 1.53 14.52
N THR A 100 -1.34 0.67 13.64
CA THR A 100 -2.47 1.02 12.78
C THR A 100 -3.71 1.40 13.58
N ALA A 101 -4.60 2.22 13.02
CA ALA A 101 -5.82 2.67 13.70
C ALA A 101 -6.79 1.51 13.96
N ALA A 102 -6.94 0.60 12.99
CA ALA A 102 -7.70 -0.63 13.14
C ALA A 102 -6.76 -1.82 13.39
N LYS A 103 -7.25 -2.83 14.08
CA LYS A 103 -6.57 -4.09 14.37
C LYS A 103 -7.47 -5.24 13.95
N THR A 104 -6.99 -6.06 13.04
CA THR A 104 -7.68 -7.30 12.64
C THR A 104 -7.29 -8.43 13.58
N GLY A 105 -8.25 -8.86 14.38
CA GLY A 105 -8.12 -10.01 15.28
C GLY A 105 -8.29 -11.35 14.53
N LEU A 106 -8.87 -12.34 15.20
CA LEU A 106 -9.35 -13.57 14.58
C LEU A 106 -10.50 -13.24 13.60
N PRO A 107 -10.85 -14.14 12.66
CA PRO A 107 -11.91 -13.89 11.69
C PRO A 107 -13.19 -13.34 12.32
N GLY A 108 -13.71 -12.25 11.77
CA GLY A 108 -14.87 -11.54 12.28
C GLY A 108 -14.61 -10.64 13.50
N ILE A 109 -13.40 -10.59 14.04
CA ILE A 109 -13.04 -9.74 15.18
C ILE A 109 -12.14 -8.59 14.74
N VAL A 110 -12.65 -7.37 14.84
CA VAL A 110 -11.91 -6.14 14.50
C VAL A 110 -12.08 -5.10 15.60
N LYS A 111 -11.02 -4.40 15.95
CA LYS A 111 -11.06 -3.28 16.91
C LYS A 111 -10.54 -2.00 16.25
N PRO A 112 -11.29 -0.91 16.32
CA PRO A 112 -12.68 -0.82 16.82
C PRO A 112 -13.66 -1.55 15.89
N ALA A 113 -14.79 -1.99 16.42
CA ALA A 113 -15.80 -2.78 15.70
C ALA A 113 -16.36 -2.05 14.46
N THR A 114 -16.30 -0.72 14.44
CA THR A 114 -16.72 0.10 13.29
C THR A 114 -15.92 -0.16 12.01
N TYR A 115 -14.72 -0.75 12.10
CA TYR A 115 -13.90 -1.13 10.95
C TYR A 115 -14.14 -2.58 10.47
N ARG A 116 -15.01 -3.34 11.17
CA ARG A 116 -15.21 -4.76 10.86
C ARG A 116 -15.64 -4.98 9.42
N ALA A 117 -16.69 -4.31 8.97
CA ALA A 117 -17.19 -4.47 7.60
C ALA A 117 -16.14 -4.11 6.54
N PHE A 118 -15.32 -3.08 6.79
CA PHE A 118 -14.22 -2.72 5.90
C PHE A 118 -13.13 -3.80 5.87
N ALA A 119 -12.74 -4.34 7.02
CA ALA A 119 -11.71 -5.37 7.09
C ALA A 119 -12.15 -6.67 6.42
N GLU A 120 -13.40 -7.10 6.65
CA GLU A 120 -14.01 -8.27 5.99
C GLU A 120 -14.00 -8.09 4.47
N PHE A 121 -14.49 -6.94 3.98
CA PHE A 121 -14.48 -6.62 2.55
C PHE A 121 -13.06 -6.64 1.95
N CYS A 122 -12.08 -6.04 2.62
CA CYS A 122 -10.69 -6.06 2.13
C CYS A 122 -10.17 -7.50 2.01
N VAL A 123 -10.34 -8.32 3.05
CA VAL A 123 -9.91 -9.73 3.02
C VAL A 123 -10.59 -10.49 1.89
N ASP A 124 -11.89 -10.26 1.66
CA ASP A 124 -12.63 -10.88 0.56
C ASP A 124 -12.11 -10.45 -0.81
N VAL A 125 -11.72 -9.17 -0.99
CA VAL A 125 -11.08 -8.68 -2.25
C VAL A 125 -9.75 -9.41 -2.49
N TYR A 126 -8.90 -9.53 -1.46
CA TYR A 126 -7.65 -10.28 -1.58
C TYR A 126 -7.89 -11.75 -1.94
N ASP A 127 -8.86 -12.40 -1.31
CA ASP A 127 -9.20 -13.80 -1.59
C ASP A 127 -9.75 -13.96 -3.01
N ALA A 128 -10.58 -13.04 -3.47
CA ALA A 128 -11.12 -13.03 -4.82
C ALA A 128 -10.03 -12.84 -5.89
N LEU A 129 -9.03 -12.00 -5.62
CA LEU A 129 -7.86 -11.82 -6.48
C LEU A 129 -6.97 -13.07 -6.48
N CYS A 130 -6.78 -13.71 -5.31
CA CYS A 130 -6.02 -14.98 -5.24
C CYS A 130 -6.68 -16.09 -6.08
N ARG A 131 -8.02 -16.16 -6.10
CA ARG A 131 -8.73 -17.11 -7.00
C ARG A 131 -8.50 -16.82 -8.48
N ARG A 132 -8.08 -15.60 -8.82
CA ARG A 132 -7.72 -15.16 -10.20
C ARG A 132 -6.22 -15.29 -10.50
N GLY A 133 -5.48 -16.01 -9.65
CA GLY A 133 -4.06 -16.31 -9.86
C GLY A 133 -3.08 -15.26 -9.33
N TRP A 134 -3.55 -14.30 -8.52
CA TRP A 134 -2.67 -13.42 -7.77
C TRP A 134 -2.13 -14.13 -6.53
N LYS A 135 -0.90 -13.79 -6.13
CA LYS A 135 -0.26 -14.30 -4.91
C LYS A 135 -0.07 -13.18 -3.89
N ARG A 136 -0.32 -13.43 -2.62
CA ARG A 136 0.09 -12.52 -1.54
C ARG A 136 1.61 -12.50 -1.43
N LEU A 137 2.19 -11.32 -1.26
CA LEU A 137 3.64 -11.16 -1.14
C LEU A 137 4.18 -11.98 0.03
N ALA A 138 5.11 -12.90 -0.23
CA ALA A 138 5.97 -13.54 0.76
C ALA A 138 7.34 -12.85 0.82
N ALA A 139 8.08 -13.00 1.92
CA ALA A 139 9.28 -12.21 2.23
C ALA A 139 10.39 -12.26 1.16
N HIS A 140 10.40 -13.30 0.35
CA HIS A 140 11.43 -13.52 -0.67
C HIS A 140 10.89 -13.53 -2.11
N ASP A 141 9.57 -13.41 -2.27
CA ASP A 141 8.94 -13.40 -3.58
C ASP A 141 9.09 -12.02 -4.19
N ARG A 142 10.15 -11.87 -4.96
CA ARG A 142 10.16 -10.83 -5.99
C ARG A 142 9.43 -11.40 -7.18
N PRO A 143 8.75 -10.58 -7.99
CA PRO A 143 8.22 -11.04 -9.26
C PRO A 143 9.36 -11.64 -10.09
N GLN A 144 9.51 -12.96 -9.98
CA GLN A 144 10.51 -13.71 -10.73
C GLN A 144 9.85 -14.19 -12.02
N GLY A 145 10.11 -13.48 -13.09
CA GLY A 145 9.60 -13.86 -14.40
C GLY A 145 8.31 -13.14 -14.80
N ALA A 146 8.03 -13.19 -16.11
CA ALA A 146 6.99 -12.39 -16.77
C ALA A 146 5.55 -12.75 -16.38
N GLN A 147 5.31 -13.71 -15.50
CA GLN A 147 3.96 -14.21 -15.22
C GLN A 147 3.51 -14.11 -13.75
N GLU A 148 4.40 -13.87 -12.79
CA GLU A 148 3.98 -13.78 -11.39
C GLU A 148 3.32 -12.43 -11.09
N ARG A 149 2.10 -12.50 -10.56
CA ARG A 149 1.29 -11.35 -10.14
C ARG A 149 1.19 -11.36 -8.62
N ILE A 150 1.62 -10.28 -7.97
CA ILE A 150 1.66 -10.16 -6.51
C ILE A 150 0.67 -9.12 -5.98
N LEU A 151 0.03 -9.49 -4.87
CA LEU A 151 -0.81 -8.62 -4.05
C LEU A 151 -0.01 -8.12 -2.87
N VAL A 152 -0.09 -6.83 -2.62
CA VAL A 152 0.67 -6.17 -1.56
C VAL A 152 -0.26 -5.27 -0.76
N GLU A 153 -0.21 -5.39 0.56
CA GLU A 153 -0.91 -4.45 1.43
C GLU A 153 -0.10 -3.17 1.57
N SER A 154 -0.72 -2.06 1.25
CA SER A 154 -0.22 -0.72 1.56
C SER A 154 -0.91 -0.17 2.81
N TYR A 155 -0.29 0.82 3.42
CA TYR A 155 -0.87 1.61 4.50
C TYR A 155 -0.43 3.06 4.35
N PRO A 156 -1.20 3.89 3.63
CA PRO A 156 -0.81 5.25 3.27
C PRO A 156 -0.39 6.11 4.44
N HIS A 157 -1.07 5.99 5.61
CA HIS A 157 -0.69 6.74 6.80
C HIS A 157 0.75 6.46 7.27
N ALA A 158 1.19 5.20 7.22
CA ALA A 158 2.56 4.84 7.54
C ALA A 158 3.53 5.20 6.41
N ALA A 159 3.06 5.16 5.16
CA ALA A 159 3.86 5.56 4.00
C ALA A 159 4.21 7.06 4.05
N TRP A 160 3.25 7.94 4.39
CA TRP A 160 3.53 9.37 4.62
C TRP A 160 4.63 9.58 5.67
N LYS A 161 4.53 8.87 6.80
CA LYS A 161 5.53 8.95 7.89
C LYS A 161 6.90 8.44 7.43
N ALA A 162 6.93 7.34 6.67
CA ALA A 162 8.16 6.77 6.15
C ALA A 162 8.88 7.73 5.19
N LEU A 163 8.12 8.57 4.48
CA LEU A 163 8.66 9.62 3.61
C LEU A 163 9.04 10.91 4.36
N GLY A 164 8.78 11.00 5.67
CA GLY A 164 8.98 12.24 6.43
C GLY A 164 8.02 13.38 6.06
N ILE A 165 6.89 13.05 5.40
CA ILE A 165 5.89 14.02 4.96
C ILE A 165 4.72 14.03 5.94
N LYS A 166 4.16 15.21 6.22
CA LYS A 166 2.97 15.34 7.06
C LYS A 166 1.83 14.51 6.46
N CYS A 167 1.23 13.65 7.28
CA CYS A 167 0.08 12.85 6.87
C CYS A 167 -1.11 13.73 6.50
N LEU A 168 -1.85 13.33 5.47
CA LEU A 168 -3.14 13.94 5.19
C LEU A 168 -4.08 13.82 6.41
N PRO A 169 -4.84 14.86 6.75
CA PRO A 169 -5.95 14.74 7.68
C PRO A 169 -6.96 13.69 7.19
N SER A 170 -7.82 13.19 8.08
CA SER A 170 -8.91 12.33 7.65
C SER A 170 -9.76 13.03 6.59
N LYS A 171 -10.34 12.29 5.64
CA LYS A 171 -11.11 12.82 4.50
C LYS A 171 -12.16 13.88 4.92
N ARG A 172 -12.80 13.71 6.09
CA ARG A 172 -13.79 14.66 6.62
C ARG A 172 -13.18 16.00 7.09
N ARG A 173 -11.88 16.02 7.41
CA ARG A 173 -11.16 17.19 7.94
C ARG A 173 -10.19 17.78 6.93
N CYS A 174 -9.99 17.11 5.81
CA CYS A 174 -9.03 17.50 4.79
C CYS A 174 -9.65 18.60 3.91
N GLY A 175 -9.07 19.78 3.98
CA GLY A 175 -9.42 20.90 3.09
C GLY A 175 -8.61 20.88 1.80
N VAL A 176 -8.97 21.78 0.88
CA VAL A 176 -8.27 21.95 -0.41
C VAL A 176 -6.80 22.36 -0.18
N CYS A 177 -6.55 23.22 0.82
CA CYS A 177 -5.19 23.63 1.19
C CYS A 177 -4.34 22.46 1.68
N ASP A 178 -4.89 21.59 2.54
CA ASP A 178 -4.17 20.40 3.03
C ASP A 178 -3.76 19.48 1.88
N LEU A 179 -4.66 19.27 0.89
CA LEU A 179 -4.36 18.46 -0.30
C LEU A 179 -3.25 19.10 -1.13
N ALA A 180 -3.34 20.40 -1.39
CA ALA A 180 -2.38 21.12 -2.21
C ALA A 180 -0.98 21.13 -1.55
N GLU A 181 -0.90 21.42 -0.26
CA GLU A 181 0.34 21.44 0.51
C GLU A 181 0.99 20.05 0.56
N THR A 182 0.20 19.01 0.89
CA THR A 182 0.73 17.64 0.99
C THR A 182 1.18 17.12 -0.37
N PHE A 183 0.43 17.43 -1.44
CA PHE A 183 0.83 17.06 -2.80
C PHE A 183 2.08 17.80 -3.27
N ALA A 184 2.21 19.10 -2.92
CA ALA A 184 3.42 19.87 -3.20
C ALA A 184 4.64 19.29 -2.46
N ALA A 185 4.49 18.93 -1.18
CA ALA A 185 5.54 18.28 -0.40
C ALA A 185 5.97 16.93 -1.01
N LEU A 186 5.01 16.14 -1.49
CA LEU A 186 5.31 14.87 -2.16
C LEU A 186 6.08 15.09 -3.47
N LYS A 187 5.70 16.09 -4.28
CA LYS A 187 6.43 16.45 -5.50
C LYS A 187 7.82 17.00 -5.25
N ALA A 188 8.02 17.67 -4.12
CA ALA A 188 9.33 18.15 -3.71
C ALA A 188 10.25 17.00 -3.25
N ALA A 189 9.67 15.97 -2.62
CA ALA A 189 10.41 14.79 -2.17
C ALA A 189 10.80 13.83 -3.32
N MET A 190 10.05 13.83 -4.44
CA MET A 190 10.30 12.95 -5.56
C MET A 190 9.73 13.49 -6.88
N PRO A 191 10.37 13.20 -8.04
CA PRO A 191 9.89 13.68 -9.33
C PRO A 191 8.62 12.94 -9.75
N LEU A 192 7.45 13.55 -9.50
CA LEU A 192 6.13 13.03 -9.86
C LEU A 192 5.52 13.81 -11.04
N LYS A 193 4.99 13.08 -12.02
CA LYS A 193 4.10 13.59 -13.06
C LYS A 193 2.74 12.95 -12.92
N VAL A 194 1.70 13.74 -12.72
CA VAL A 194 0.34 13.26 -12.53
C VAL A 194 -0.54 13.86 -13.62
N ASN A 195 -1.40 13.07 -14.23
CA ASN A 195 -2.25 13.49 -15.36
C ASN A 195 -3.32 14.55 -14.98
N ARG A 196 -3.68 14.62 -13.70
CA ARG A 196 -4.61 15.64 -13.16
C ARG A 196 -4.39 15.80 -11.65
N PRO A 197 -4.82 16.91 -11.02
CA PRO A 197 -4.75 17.07 -9.57
C PRO A 197 -5.49 15.91 -8.86
N PRO A 198 -4.83 15.22 -7.90
CA PRO A 198 -5.45 14.13 -7.16
C PRO A 198 -6.43 14.66 -6.09
N ASN A 199 -7.53 13.93 -5.88
CA ASN A 199 -8.33 14.08 -4.67
C ASN A 199 -7.68 13.35 -3.48
N HIS A 200 -8.34 13.33 -2.32
CA HIS A 200 -7.83 12.71 -1.09
C HIS A 200 -7.47 11.23 -1.31
N ASP A 201 -8.40 10.44 -1.84
CA ASP A 201 -8.24 8.98 -1.98
C ASP A 201 -7.21 8.64 -3.06
N GLN A 202 -7.17 9.41 -4.14
CA GLN A 202 -6.16 9.27 -5.19
C GLN A 202 -4.75 9.62 -4.69
N LEU A 203 -4.63 10.62 -3.80
CA LEU A 203 -3.34 10.96 -3.21
C LEU A 203 -2.88 9.89 -2.20
N GLN A 204 -3.82 9.26 -1.47
CA GLN A 204 -3.52 8.08 -0.65
C GLN A 204 -3.07 6.90 -1.52
N ALA A 205 -3.75 6.65 -2.65
CA ALA A 205 -3.31 5.62 -3.59
C ALA A 205 -1.92 5.90 -4.17
N ILE A 206 -1.58 7.16 -4.51
CA ILE A 206 -0.24 7.52 -4.99
C ILE A 206 0.82 7.15 -3.95
N VAL A 207 0.67 7.61 -2.71
CA VAL A 207 1.69 7.36 -1.68
C VAL A 207 1.77 5.87 -1.31
N GLY A 208 0.62 5.19 -1.24
CA GLY A 208 0.55 3.75 -0.98
C GLY A 208 1.23 2.91 -2.07
N GLY A 209 1.22 3.39 -3.31
CA GLY A 209 1.78 2.69 -4.47
C GLY A 209 3.30 2.80 -4.64
N LEU A 210 3.96 3.76 -3.97
CA LEU A 210 5.39 4.03 -4.17
C LEU A 210 6.28 2.82 -3.87
N ALA A 211 5.98 2.09 -2.80
CA ALA A 211 6.71 0.87 -2.44
C ALA A 211 6.57 -0.23 -3.51
N GLY A 212 5.43 -0.27 -4.21
CA GLY A 212 5.19 -1.22 -5.29
C GLY A 212 6.14 -1.04 -6.47
N LEU A 213 6.54 0.21 -6.77
CA LEU A 213 7.53 0.48 -7.82
C LEU A 213 8.90 -0.10 -7.49
N ALA A 214 9.31 -0.07 -6.22
CA ALA A 214 10.55 -0.70 -5.78
C ALA A 214 10.45 -2.22 -5.86
N LEU A 215 9.33 -2.81 -5.46
CA LEU A 215 9.09 -4.25 -5.60
C LEU A 215 9.14 -4.70 -7.07
N GLU A 216 8.45 -3.98 -7.95
CA GLU A 216 8.45 -4.28 -9.39
C GLU A 216 9.85 -4.14 -10.02
N ALA A 217 10.64 -3.17 -9.55
CA ALA A 217 12.03 -2.99 -9.97
C ALA A 217 12.99 -4.02 -9.38
N GLY A 218 12.56 -4.80 -8.38
CA GLY A 218 13.45 -5.65 -7.62
C GLY A 218 14.46 -4.87 -6.77
N ASP A 219 14.12 -3.62 -6.39
CA ASP A 219 14.96 -2.77 -5.55
C ASP A 219 14.73 -3.11 -4.06
N PRO A 220 15.70 -3.74 -3.37
CA PRO A 220 15.53 -4.13 -1.97
C PRO A 220 15.60 -2.96 -1.00
N VAL A 221 16.07 -1.79 -1.46
CA VAL A 221 16.28 -0.62 -0.61
C VAL A 221 15.06 0.32 -0.67
N GLY A 222 14.32 0.29 -1.78
CA GLY A 222 13.19 1.19 -1.98
C GLY A 222 11.89 0.76 -1.30
N ALA A 223 11.86 -0.44 -0.68
CA ALA A 223 10.66 -0.96 0.00
C ALA A 223 11.01 -1.72 1.27
N ARG A 224 10.30 -1.40 2.36
CA ARG A 224 10.42 -2.06 3.66
C ARG A 224 9.18 -2.90 3.95
N LEU A 225 9.39 -4.20 4.21
CA LEU A 225 8.36 -5.13 4.62
C LEU A 225 8.19 -5.09 6.14
N VAL A 226 6.95 -4.88 6.60
CA VAL A 226 6.60 -4.83 8.03
C VAL A 226 5.56 -5.90 8.31
N GLY A 227 5.84 -6.79 9.25
CA GLY A 227 4.97 -7.92 9.61
C GLY A 227 5.64 -9.27 9.40
N SER A 228 4.89 -10.24 8.93
CA SER A 228 5.39 -11.60 8.65
C SER A 228 4.72 -12.21 7.42
N THR A 229 5.32 -13.27 6.91
CA THR A 229 4.80 -14.02 5.75
C THR A 229 3.34 -14.44 5.96
N PRO A 230 2.47 -14.18 4.98
CA PRO A 230 1.09 -14.65 5.03
C PRO A 230 1.05 -16.17 4.95
N ARG A 231 0.16 -16.79 5.75
CA ARG A 231 0.00 -18.23 5.80
C ARG A 231 -1.45 -18.61 5.99
N ARG A 232 -1.79 -19.86 5.67
CA ARG A 232 -3.11 -20.40 5.95
C ARG A 232 -3.16 -21.08 7.32
N GLU A 233 -4.17 -20.70 8.13
CA GLU A 233 -4.52 -21.34 9.40
C GLU A 233 -6.05 -21.43 9.47
N ASP A 234 -6.59 -22.63 9.77
CA ASP A 234 -8.02 -22.88 9.94
C ASP A 234 -8.88 -22.35 8.76
N GLY A 235 -8.42 -22.60 7.54
CA GLY A 235 -9.10 -22.16 6.31
C GLY A 235 -8.96 -20.69 5.96
N HIS A 236 -8.36 -19.86 6.81
CA HIS A 236 -8.21 -18.42 6.60
C HIS A 236 -6.76 -18.01 6.35
N TRP A 237 -6.57 -16.95 5.61
CA TRP A 237 -5.28 -16.28 5.53
C TRP A 237 -4.98 -15.50 6.82
N ARG A 238 -3.75 -15.63 7.28
CA ARG A 238 -3.25 -15.03 8.52
C ARG A 238 -1.99 -14.23 8.27
N GLU A 239 -1.82 -13.12 9.02
CA GLU A 239 -0.67 -12.24 8.94
C GLU A 239 -0.52 -11.59 7.55
N GLY A 240 0.70 -11.27 7.15
CA GLY A 240 1.03 -10.62 5.91
C GLY A 240 1.84 -9.36 6.13
N PHE A 241 2.51 -8.93 5.06
CA PHE A 241 3.33 -7.73 5.09
C PHE A 241 2.52 -6.51 4.70
N ILE A 242 2.68 -5.42 5.47
CA ILE A 242 2.43 -4.07 5.01
C ILE A 242 3.75 -3.56 4.44
N VAL A 243 3.74 -3.04 3.22
CA VAL A 243 4.96 -2.57 2.56
C VAL A 243 4.98 -1.05 2.50
N LEU A 244 6.08 -0.47 2.96
CA LEU A 244 6.29 0.96 3.04
C LEU A 244 7.39 1.41 2.08
N PRO A 245 7.28 2.59 1.47
CA PRO A 245 8.37 3.14 0.69
C PRO A 245 9.55 3.51 1.60
N GLU A 246 10.76 3.30 1.11
CA GLU A 246 12.00 3.84 1.67
C GLU A 246 12.66 4.74 0.63
N LEU A 247 13.05 5.94 1.05
CA LEU A 247 13.77 6.86 0.18
C LEU A 247 15.26 6.56 0.28
N PRO A 248 15.94 6.21 -0.84
CA PRO A 248 17.36 5.88 -0.81
C PRO A 248 18.25 7.02 -0.27
N TRP A 249 17.80 8.26 -0.39
CA TRP A 249 18.54 9.45 0.04
C TRP A 249 18.31 9.86 1.51
N GLN A 250 17.34 9.30 2.22
CA GLN A 250 17.25 9.50 3.68
C GLN A 250 18.47 8.95 4.42
N HIS A 251 19.24 8.11 3.74
CA HIS A 251 20.53 7.59 4.24
C HIS A 251 21.71 8.58 4.02
N LEU A 252 21.49 9.72 3.39
CA LEU A 252 22.55 10.65 2.98
C LEU A 252 22.47 12.05 3.60
N MET A 253 21.39 12.41 4.28
CA MET A 253 21.23 13.72 4.88
C MET A 253 21.38 13.67 6.40
N VAL A 254 22.61 13.54 6.85
CA VAL A 254 22.99 14.10 8.16
C VAL A 254 23.61 15.47 7.87
N VAL A 255 22.84 16.52 8.07
CA VAL A 255 23.37 17.87 8.17
C VAL A 255 24.07 17.95 9.52
N GLY A 256 25.34 17.58 9.54
CA GLY A 256 26.22 17.90 10.63
C GLY A 256 26.71 19.34 10.46
N ASP A 257 26.86 20.03 11.56
CA ASP A 257 27.46 21.37 11.69
C ASP A 257 28.95 21.40 11.30
N GLY A 258 29.26 21.08 10.05
CA GLY A 258 30.58 21.25 9.48
C GLY A 258 31.63 20.19 9.85
N ARG A 259 31.32 19.15 10.63
CA ARG A 259 32.22 18.00 10.88
C ARG A 259 31.82 16.83 10.01
N LYS A 260 32.78 16.26 9.26
CA LYS A 260 32.56 15.07 8.43
C LYS A 260 32.13 13.88 9.31
N ALA A 261 30.86 13.53 9.27
CA ALA A 261 30.38 12.28 9.84
C ALA A 261 30.56 11.15 8.82
N GLU A 262 31.24 10.08 9.20
CA GLU A 262 31.39 8.88 8.38
C GLU A 262 30.11 8.05 8.49
N VAL A 263 29.41 7.87 7.37
CA VAL A 263 28.19 7.07 7.30
C VAL A 263 28.54 5.65 6.87
N ARG A 264 28.35 4.67 7.74
CA ARG A 264 28.54 3.25 7.42
C ARG A 264 27.18 2.56 7.29
N ARG A 265 27.03 1.73 6.25
CA ARG A 265 25.85 0.85 6.10
C ARG A 265 26.00 -0.37 7.01
N ALA A 266 24.97 -0.66 7.82
CA ALA A 266 24.87 -1.95 8.47
C ALA A 266 24.44 -3.06 7.47
N PRO A 267 24.75 -4.31 7.75
CA PRO A 267 24.34 -5.45 6.91
C PRO A 267 22.82 -5.56 6.73
N SER A 268 22.04 -4.96 7.62
CA SER A 268 20.57 -4.89 7.57
C SER A 268 20.01 -3.71 6.76
N GLY A 269 20.87 -2.93 6.08
CA GLY A 269 20.46 -1.72 5.36
C GLY A 269 20.15 -0.51 6.26
N ARG A 270 20.36 -0.58 7.59
CA ARG A 270 20.26 0.57 8.48
C ARG A 270 21.57 1.36 8.50
N VAL A 271 21.45 2.68 8.49
CA VAL A 271 22.58 3.60 8.63
C VAL A 271 22.74 3.96 10.10
N PHE A 272 23.94 3.78 10.65
CA PHE A 272 24.31 4.26 11.98
C PHE A 272 25.28 5.43 11.84
N LEU A 273 25.05 6.45 12.65
CA LEU A 273 25.98 7.54 12.87
C LEU A 273 26.92 7.12 14.01
N GLN A 274 28.22 7.10 13.73
CA GLN A 274 29.23 7.12 14.78
C GLN A 274 29.68 8.57 14.96
N GLY A 275 29.43 9.09 16.17
CA GLY A 275 29.94 10.38 16.62
C GLY A 275 31.40 10.30 17.03
#